data_4df2f9939d71ff5b31347ad5e032583b
#
_entry.id   4df2f9939d71ff5b31347ad5e032583b
#
_cell.length_a   1.000
_cell.length_b   1.000
_cell.length_c   1.000
_cell.angle_alpha   90.00
_cell.angle_beta   90.00
_cell.angle_gamma   90.00
#
_symmetry.space_group_name_H-M   'P 1'
#
loop_
_entity.id
_entity.type
_entity.pdbx_description
1 polymer ?
#
loop_
_entity_poly.entity_id
_entity_poly.type
_entity_poly.pdbx_seq_one_letter_code
_entity_poly.pdbx_strand_id
1 'polypeptide(L)'
;MKSSRRVLLKLACGAMAAAGLGLHRAAALAQKPTFRDADRTRDKIVALVRSFGSDDPRAMRHIQKIEPITEISIPGVTVAPDQLPLMDYFVGDLHLRYSFDNPEFVSSVSAGDLKRLGLKREQLLPLSVENFRRLYPGRKIEYPLPEIALVTDAGDLEPCLMLDAAFWEKESQRRGSAIIAAAPARDVLMFSDRSARGNVDLLKKLTVDVYATVGKEALSKTVFLWNRGRWEAFA
;
A
#
# COMPACT_ATOMS: atom_id res chain seq x y z
N MET A 1 5.24 -15.11 4.12
CA MET A 1 4.17 -14.30 3.52
C MET A 1 4.32 -14.37 1.99
N LYS A 2 3.57 -15.25 1.29
CA LYS A 2 3.62 -15.41 -0.19
C LYS A 2 2.22 -15.70 -0.74
N SER A 3 1.18 -15.14 -0.09
CA SER A 3 -0.20 -15.63 -0.25
C SER A 3 -0.96 -14.96 -1.39
N SER A 4 -0.96 -13.64 -1.49
CA SER A 4 -1.88 -12.91 -2.38
C SER A 4 -1.50 -12.99 -3.86
N ARG A 5 -0.19 -12.95 -4.18
CA ARG A 5 0.30 -13.15 -5.56
C ARG A 5 -0.09 -14.51 -6.14
N ARG A 6 -0.05 -15.57 -5.30
CA ARG A 6 -0.46 -16.92 -5.73
C ARG A 6 -1.96 -17.01 -6.03
N VAL A 7 -2.76 -16.21 -5.36
CA VAL A 7 -4.21 -16.14 -5.61
C VAL A 7 -4.49 -15.48 -6.95
N LEU A 8 -3.83 -14.37 -7.27
CA LEU A 8 -3.99 -13.67 -8.54
C LEU A 8 -3.53 -14.52 -9.73
N LEU A 9 -2.38 -15.17 -9.61
CA LEU A 9 -1.89 -16.12 -10.62
C LEU A 9 -2.83 -17.33 -10.80
N LYS A 10 -3.46 -17.83 -9.73
CA LYS A 10 -4.44 -18.92 -9.81
C LYS A 10 -5.77 -18.49 -10.43
N LEU A 11 -6.20 -17.24 -10.20
CA LEU A 11 -7.41 -16.68 -10.83
C LEU A 11 -7.20 -16.40 -12.32
N ALA A 12 -5.98 -16.02 -12.71
CA ALA A 12 -5.64 -15.78 -14.12
C ALA A 12 -5.41 -17.08 -14.91
N CYS A 13 -4.92 -18.12 -14.25
CA CYS A 13 -4.67 -19.44 -14.86
C CYS A 13 -5.75 -20.44 -14.44
N GLY A 14 -6.94 -20.31 -14.97
CA GLY A 14 -8.00 -21.31 -14.76
C GLY A 14 -7.51 -22.73 -15.05
N ALA A 15 -7.39 -23.56 -14.00
CA ALA A 15 -7.04 -24.98 -14.00
C ALA A 15 -5.56 -25.34 -14.27
N MET A 16 -4.80 -25.58 -13.22
CA MET A 16 -3.94 -26.76 -13.12
C MET A 16 -3.57 -27.10 -11.67
N ALA A 17 -3.46 -28.41 -11.45
CA ALA A 17 -3.51 -29.19 -10.25
C ALA A 17 -2.47 -28.87 -9.15
N ALA A 18 -2.88 -29.27 -7.95
CA ALA A 18 -2.12 -29.31 -6.72
C ALA A 18 -0.88 -30.22 -6.77
N ALA A 19 0.23 -29.76 -6.20
CA ALA A 19 1.22 -30.62 -5.57
C ALA A 19 1.79 -29.89 -4.36
N GLY A 20 1.61 -30.49 -3.19
CA GLY A 20 2.09 -30.00 -1.93
C GLY A 20 3.59 -30.19 -1.76
N LEU A 21 4.20 -29.31 -0.99
CA LEU A 21 5.40 -29.59 -0.20
C LEU A 21 5.38 -28.70 1.02
N GLY A 22 5.11 -29.30 2.14
CA GLY A 22 5.25 -28.69 3.46
C GLY A 22 6.72 -28.45 3.79
N LEU A 23 7.02 -27.28 4.25
CA LEU A 23 8.28 -27.00 4.95
C LEU A 23 7.93 -26.36 6.30
N HIS A 24 8.09 -27.18 7.32
CA HIS A 24 8.10 -26.74 8.71
C HIS A 24 9.27 -25.77 8.90
N ARG A 25 8.95 -24.51 9.17
CA ARG A 25 9.90 -23.60 9.80
C ARG A 25 9.65 -23.63 11.29
N ALA A 26 10.63 -24.17 12.04
CA ALA A 26 10.71 -24.08 13.48
C ALA A 26 10.57 -22.58 13.89
N ALA A 27 9.62 -22.32 14.79
CA ALA A 27 9.47 -21.04 15.43
C ALA A 27 10.70 -20.82 16.35
N ALA A 28 11.71 -20.14 15.85
CA ALA A 28 12.66 -19.48 16.71
C ALA A 28 11.86 -18.46 17.53
N LEU A 29 11.93 -18.54 18.85
CA LEU A 29 11.42 -17.53 19.78
C LEU A 29 12.15 -16.23 19.46
N ALA A 30 11.55 -15.41 18.62
CA ALA A 30 12.09 -14.13 18.22
C ALA A 30 12.08 -13.24 19.47
N GLN A 31 13.27 -12.92 19.98
CA GLN A 31 13.46 -11.80 20.88
C GLN A 31 12.79 -10.59 20.22
N LYS A 32 11.91 -9.89 20.97
CA LYS A 32 11.30 -8.64 20.48
C LYS A 32 12.44 -7.73 20.06
N PRO A 33 12.47 -7.26 18.80
CA PRO A 33 13.52 -6.36 18.35
C PRO A 33 13.53 -5.13 19.25
N THR A 34 14.65 -4.84 19.88
CA THR A 34 14.84 -3.59 20.61
C THR A 34 15.01 -2.50 19.56
N PHE A 35 13.99 -1.64 19.44
CA PHE A 35 14.04 -0.48 18.57
C PHE A 35 15.17 0.44 19.00
N ARG A 36 16.19 0.60 18.15
CA ARG A 36 17.23 1.57 18.34
C ARG A 36 16.94 2.82 17.52
N ASP A 37 17.19 4.00 18.06
CA ASP A 37 17.04 5.26 17.29
C ASP A 37 17.96 5.27 16.05
N ALA A 38 19.06 4.53 16.08
CA ALA A 38 19.95 4.33 14.94
C ALA A 38 19.25 3.70 13.71
N ASP A 39 18.17 2.93 13.91
CA ASP A 39 17.43 2.27 12.84
C ASP A 39 16.30 3.16 12.27
N ARG A 40 16.06 4.33 12.88
CA ARG A 40 15.00 5.27 12.54
C ARG A 40 15.58 6.50 11.85
N THR A 41 16.03 6.34 10.63
CA THR A 41 16.73 7.35 9.83
C THR A 41 15.84 7.86 8.68
N ARG A 42 16.19 9.04 8.12
CA ARG A 42 15.41 9.66 7.03
C ARG A 42 15.29 8.76 5.81
N ASP A 43 16.35 8.05 5.48
CA ASP A 43 16.43 7.16 4.31
C ASP A 43 15.59 5.88 4.45
N LYS A 44 15.04 5.61 5.63
CA LYS A 44 14.13 4.48 5.88
C LYS A 44 12.65 4.86 5.86
N ILE A 45 12.32 6.15 5.76
CA ILE A 45 10.94 6.59 5.79
C ILE A 45 10.24 6.25 4.47
N VAL A 46 9.16 5.47 4.56
CA VAL A 46 8.23 5.17 3.46
C VAL A 46 6.80 5.50 3.86
N ALA A 47 5.98 5.86 2.89
CA ALA A 47 4.54 6.03 3.09
C ALA A 47 3.84 4.74 2.67
N LEU A 48 3.28 4.04 3.64
CA LEU A 48 2.53 2.81 3.43
C LEU A 48 1.08 3.16 3.07
N VAL A 49 0.59 2.66 1.96
CA VAL A 49 -0.83 2.73 1.61
C VAL A 49 -1.58 1.73 2.50
N ARG A 50 -2.60 2.21 3.21
CA ARG A 50 -3.41 1.44 4.15
C ARG A 50 -4.89 1.79 3.98
N SER A 51 -5.75 0.87 4.43
CA SER A 51 -7.17 1.11 4.59
C SER A 51 -7.53 1.07 6.08
N PHE A 52 -8.55 1.79 6.48
CA PHE A 52 -9.07 1.70 7.84
C PHE A 52 -9.81 0.39 8.10
N GLY A 53 -9.91 -0.47 7.10
CA GLY A 53 -10.40 -1.84 7.26
C GLY A 53 -11.86 -1.93 7.68
N SER A 54 -12.62 -0.86 7.52
CA SER A 54 -13.98 -0.85 7.98
C SER A 54 -14.92 -0.32 6.92
N ASP A 55 -15.95 -1.09 6.69
CA ASP A 55 -17.21 -0.59 6.18
C ASP A 55 -17.89 0.39 7.19
N ASP A 56 -17.14 0.85 8.23
CA ASP A 56 -17.64 1.80 9.22
C ASP A 56 -17.61 3.22 8.65
N PRO A 57 -18.77 3.79 8.31
CA PRO A 57 -18.86 5.17 7.80
C PRO A 57 -18.35 6.24 8.79
N ARG A 58 -18.15 5.89 10.07
CA ARG A 58 -17.63 6.80 11.09
C ARG A 58 -16.11 6.92 10.98
N ALA A 59 -15.42 5.81 10.74
CA ALA A 59 -13.99 5.82 10.46
C ALA A 59 -13.70 6.67 9.22
N MET A 60 -14.46 6.48 8.12
CA MET A 60 -14.32 7.26 6.90
C MET A 60 -14.52 8.76 7.10
N ARG A 61 -15.45 9.18 7.97
CA ARG A 61 -15.68 10.60 8.25
C ARG A 61 -14.54 11.28 9.01
N HIS A 62 -13.91 10.58 9.94
CA HIS A 62 -12.73 11.10 10.66
C HIS A 62 -11.52 11.29 9.73
N ILE A 63 -11.35 10.39 8.76
CA ILE A 63 -10.26 10.44 7.79
C ILE A 63 -10.42 11.59 6.80
N GLN A 64 -11.64 11.80 6.29
CA GLN A 64 -11.93 12.88 5.34
C GLN A 64 -11.75 14.27 5.93
N LYS A 65 -11.80 14.43 7.25
CA LYS A 65 -11.59 15.71 7.91
C LYS A 65 -10.14 16.06 8.18
N ILE A 66 -9.17 15.16 7.91
CA ILE A 66 -7.72 15.41 8.11
C ILE A 66 -7.45 16.00 9.50
N GLU A 67 -8.20 15.59 10.49
CA GLU A 67 -7.84 15.90 11.87
C GLU A 67 -6.71 14.95 12.26
N PRO A 68 -5.58 15.46 12.75
CA PRO A 68 -4.54 14.59 13.29
C PRO A 68 -5.19 13.65 14.30
N ILE A 69 -4.85 12.37 14.27
CA ILE A 69 -5.23 11.46 15.34
C ILE A 69 -4.56 12.01 16.59
N THR A 70 -5.35 12.65 17.42
CA THR A 70 -4.85 13.33 18.64
C THR A 70 -4.85 12.37 19.83
N GLU A 71 -5.53 11.22 19.70
CA GLU A 71 -5.63 10.25 20.78
C GLU A 71 -5.83 8.83 20.22
N ILE A 72 -4.97 7.91 20.64
CA ILE A 72 -5.20 6.46 20.51
C ILE A 72 -5.54 5.96 21.90
N SER A 73 -6.81 5.63 22.11
CA SER A 73 -7.25 4.99 23.35
C SER A 73 -7.05 3.48 23.24
N ILE A 74 -5.98 2.99 23.86
CA ILE A 74 -5.80 1.57 24.13
C ILE A 74 -6.01 1.40 25.62
N PRO A 75 -6.91 0.52 26.10
CA PRO A 75 -7.13 0.33 27.52
C PRO A 75 -5.82 0.08 28.26
N GLY A 76 -5.51 0.95 29.24
CA GLY A 76 -4.29 0.85 30.04
C GLY A 76 -3.00 1.41 29.41
N VAL A 77 -3.07 2.04 28.23
CA VAL A 77 -1.92 2.67 27.58
C VAL A 77 -2.24 4.11 27.21
N THR A 78 -1.51 5.06 27.79
CA THR A 78 -1.55 6.45 27.34
C THR A 78 -0.39 6.70 26.37
N VAL A 79 -0.69 7.04 25.12
CA VAL A 79 0.31 7.41 24.13
C VAL A 79 0.45 8.91 24.10
N ALA A 80 1.67 9.41 24.29
CA ALA A 80 1.91 10.86 24.21
C ALA A 80 1.65 11.38 22.78
N PRO A 81 1.12 12.59 22.59
CA PRO A 81 0.77 13.12 21.27
C PRO A 81 1.93 13.11 20.25
N ASP A 82 3.16 13.32 20.72
CA ASP A 82 4.36 13.27 19.89
C ASP A 82 4.79 11.85 19.48
N GLN A 83 4.21 10.82 20.09
CA GLN A 83 4.42 9.41 19.77
C GLN A 83 3.35 8.83 18.85
N LEU A 84 2.30 9.58 18.57
CA LEU A 84 1.24 9.13 17.68
C LEU A 84 1.74 8.95 16.24
N PRO A 85 1.30 7.88 15.54
CA PRO A 85 1.63 7.66 14.14
C PRO A 85 1.18 8.83 13.25
N LEU A 86 2.06 9.25 12.36
CA LEU A 86 1.69 10.23 11.34
C LEU A 86 0.96 9.55 10.18
N MET A 87 -0.20 10.09 9.87
CA MET A 87 -1.06 9.61 8.80
C MET A 87 -1.62 10.77 8.00
N ASP A 88 -1.87 10.55 6.69
CA ASP A 88 -2.54 11.49 5.81
C ASP A 88 -3.64 10.77 5.03
N TYR A 89 -4.71 11.49 4.72
CA TYR A 89 -5.68 11.03 3.74
C TYR A 89 -5.01 10.89 2.37
N PHE A 90 -5.39 9.86 1.61
CA PHE A 90 -4.87 9.68 0.27
C PHE A 90 -5.99 9.78 -0.77
N VAL A 91 -6.79 8.76 -0.93
CA VAL A 91 -7.88 8.73 -1.90
C VAL A 91 -8.93 7.67 -1.51
N GLY A 92 -10.21 8.00 -1.63
CA GLY A 92 -11.30 7.06 -1.34
C GLY A 92 -11.25 6.53 0.09
N ASP A 93 -11.07 5.24 0.26
CA ASP A 93 -10.92 4.53 1.54
C ASP A 93 -9.45 4.30 1.93
N LEU A 94 -8.51 4.86 1.18
CA LEU A 94 -7.07 4.72 1.42
C LEU A 94 -6.49 5.92 2.15
N HIS A 95 -5.56 5.62 3.05
CA HIS A 95 -4.74 6.59 3.76
C HIS A 95 -3.27 6.23 3.69
N LEU A 96 -2.41 7.17 4.01
CA LEU A 96 -0.97 6.99 4.14
C LEU A 96 -0.61 6.88 5.61
N ARG A 97 0.23 5.90 5.95
CA ARG A 97 0.88 5.80 7.23
C ARG A 97 2.38 5.87 7.00
N TYR A 98 3.02 6.89 7.55
CA TYR A 98 4.47 7.00 7.46
C TYR A 98 5.16 6.03 8.41
N SER A 99 6.15 5.31 7.90
CA SER A 99 6.83 4.25 8.65
C SER A 99 8.31 4.20 8.29
N PHE A 100 9.12 3.78 9.25
CA PHE A 100 10.49 3.34 8.99
C PHE A 100 10.46 1.91 8.51
N ASP A 101 10.99 1.68 7.32
CA ASP A 101 11.07 0.38 6.68
C ASP A 101 12.48 -0.20 6.86
N ASN A 102 12.58 -1.17 7.74
CA ASN A 102 13.81 -1.89 8.04
C ASN A 102 13.62 -3.37 7.67
N PRO A 103 14.70 -4.10 7.38
CA PRO A 103 14.62 -5.50 6.97
C PRO A 103 13.91 -6.42 7.97
N GLU A 104 14.00 -6.11 9.25
CA GLU A 104 13.47 -6.94 10.33
C GLU A 104 12.13 -6.46 10.87
N PHE A 105 11.81 -5.17 10.71
CA PHE A 105 10.59 -4.58 11.26
C PHE A 105 10.15 -3.31 10.54
N VAL A 106 8.88 -2.99 10.67
CA VAL A 106 8.29 -1.73 10.24
C VAL A 106 7.75 -0.99 11.46
N SER A 107 8.18 0.24 11.69
CA SER A 107 7.69 1.06 12.80
C SER A 107 7.15 2.39 12.32
N SER A 108 6.12 2.91 13.01
CA SER A 108 5.51 4.18 12.62
C SER A 108 6.43 5.37 12.85
N VAL A 109 6.36 6.34 11.96
CA VAL A 109 6.93 7.68 12.14
C VAL A 109 5.97 8.51 12.98
N SER A 110 6.49 9.24 13.96
CA SER A 110 5.73 10.12 14.86
C SER A 110 6.16 11.58 14.73
N ALA A 111 5.42 12.50 15.35
CA ALA A 111 5.79 13.91 15.43
C ALA A 111 7.13 14.12 16.17
N GLY A 112 7.42 13.30 17.19
CA GLY A 112 8.72 13.28 17.88
C GLY A 112 9.86 12.91 16.94
N ASP A 113 9.63 11.94 16.03
CA ASP A 113 10.63 11.57 15.02
C ASP A 113 10.90 12.72 14.04
N LEU A 114 9.89 13.45 13.60
CA LEU A 114 10.09 14.62 12.74
C LEU A 114 11.01 15.64 13.40
N LYS A 115 10.74 15.95 14.67
CA LYS A 115 11.58 16.89 15.46
C LYS A 115 13.00 16.37 15.56
N ARG A 116 13.21 15.11 15.93
CA ARG A 116 14.53 14.48 16.05
C ARG A 116 15.29 14.49 14.72
N LEU A 117 14.59 14.23 13.62
CA LEU A 117 15.19 14.17 12.27
C LEU A 117 15.28 15.56 11.60
N GLY A 118 14.77 16.62 12.20
CA GLY A 118 14.74 17.95 11.59
C GLY A 118 13.95 17.97 10.28
N LEU A 119 12.83 17.24 10.23
CA LEU A 119 11.91 17.18 9.09
C LEU A 119 10.63 17.96 9.37
N LYS A 120 10.09 18.55 8.32
CA LYS A 120 8.74 19.11 8.33
C LYS A 120 7.77 18.08 7.73
N ARG A 121 6.48 18.19 8.09
CA ARG A 121 5.45 17.23 7.64
C ARG A 121 5.31 17.19 6.12
N GLU A 122 5.34 18.33 5.48
CA GLU A 122 5.24 18.47 4.01
C GLU A 122 6.40 17.80 3.24
N GLN A 123 7.50 17.51 3.91
CA GLN A 123 8.64 16.79 3.32
C GLN A 123 8.47 15.27 3.34
N LEU A 124 7.52 14.73 4.14
CA LEU A 124 7.39 13.27 4.32
C LEU A 124 7.01 12.56 3.03
N LEU A 125 6.00 13.04 2.31
CA LEU A 125 5.54 12.35 1.10
C LEU A 125 6.59 12.35 -0.01
N PRO A 126 7.22 13.49 -0.38
CA PRO A 126 8.30 13.49 -1.36
C PRO A 126 9.47 12.57 -0.97
N LEU A 127 9.92 12.65 0.29
CA LEU A 127 10.99 11.80 0.82
C LEU A 127 10.62 10.31 0.76
N SER A 128 9.36 9.98 1.11
CA SER A 128 8.89 8.60 1.08
C SER A 128 8.87 8.01 -0.33
N VAL A 129 8.48 8.80 -1.33
CA VAL A 129 8.49 8.38 -2.73
C VAL A 129 9.93 8.16 -3.23
N GLU A 130 10.85 9.05 -2.89
CA GLU A 130 12.27 8.90 -3.21
C GLU A 130 12.86 7.64 -2.58
N ASN A 131 12.61 7.43 -1.28
CA ASN A 131 13.08 6.25 -0.57
C ASN A 131 12.47 4.97 -1.15
N PHE A 132 11.18 4.94 -1.47
CA PHE A 132 10.53 3.79 -2.09
C PHE A 132 11.20 3.41 -3.41
N ARG A 133 11.52 4.39 -4.26
CA ARG A 133 12.25 4.16 -5.51
C ARG A 133 13.63 3.55 -5.29
N ARG A 134 14.36 4.03 -4.27
CA ARG A 134 15.70 3.59 -3.92
C ARG A 134 15.72 2.22 -3.23
N LEU A 135 14.77 1.95 -2.34
CA LEU A 135 14.69 0.70 -1.58
C LEU A 135 14.17 -0.47 -2.45
N TYR A 136 13.33 -0.17 -3.43
CA TYR A 136 12.70 -1.17 -4.30
C TYR A 136 12.99 -0.90 -5.80
N PRO A 137 14.28 -0.87 -6.21
CA PRO A 137 14.65 -0.59 -7.59
C PRO A 137 14.30 -1.75 -8.54
N GLY A 138 14.15 -2.95 -8.00
CA GLY A 138 13.88 -4.18 -8.75
C GLY A 138 12.39 -4.43 -9.05
N ARG A 139 11.49 -3.49 -8.69
CA ARG A 139 10.06 -3.64 -8.99
C ARG A 139 9.81 -3.78 -10.50
N LYS A 140 8.85 -4.65 -10.84
CA LYS A 140 8.53 -4.99 -12.23
C LYS A 140 7.06 -4.76 -12.50
N ILE A 141 6.73 -4.64 -13.79
CA ILE A 141 5.36 -4.69 -14.28
C ILE A 141 5.20 -5.98 -15.07
N GLU A 142 4.33 -6.84 -14.61
CA GLU A 142 4.00 -8.10 -15.26
C GLU A 142 2.58 -8.02 -15.85
N TYR A 143 2.31 -8.81 -16.87
CA TYR A 143 1.03 -8.86 -17.55
C TYR A 143 0.46 -10.28 -17.45
N PRO A 144 -0.14 -10.65 -16.29
CA PRO A 144 -0.76 -11.97 -16.13
C PRO A 144 -1.97 -12.16 -17.05
N LEU A 145 -2.60 -11.06 -17.45
CA LEU A 145 -3.60 -10.97 -18.52
C LEU A 145 -3.19 -9.84 -19.46
N PRO A 146 -3.49 -9.92 -20.78
CA PRO A 146 -3.11 -8.88 -21.74
C PRO A 146 -3.59 -7.47 -21.34
N GLU A 147 -4.75 -7.40 -20.68
CA GLU A 147 -5.42 -6.16 -20.31
C GLU A 147 -4.99 -5.63 -18.93
N ILE A 148 -4.43 -6.48 -18.07
CA ILE A 148 -4.13 -6.16 -16.67
C ILE A 148 -2.63 -6.22 -16.40
N ALA A 149 -2.08 -5.10 -16.00
CA ALA A 149 -0.75 -5.01 -15.46
C ALA A 149 -0.75 -5.24 -13.94
N LEU A 150 0.24 -5.97 -13.44
CA LEU A 150 0.47 -6.26 -12.05
C LEU A 150 1.85 -5.71 -11.65
N VAL A 151 1.91 -4.93 -10.60
CA VAL A 151 3.18 -4.52 -9.99
C VAL A 151 3.71 -5.67 -9.14
N THR A 152 4.99 -5.98 -9.27
CA THR A 152 5.67 -7.04 -8.52
C THR A 152 7.04 -6.60 -8.03
N ASP A 153 7.60 -7.37 -7.08
CA ASP A 153 8.96 -7.16 -6.54
C ASP A 153 9.17 -5.79 -5.85
N ALA A 154 8.11 -5.27 -5.20
CA ALA A 154 8.16 -4.07 -4.37
C ALA A 154 8.08 -4.39 -2.86
N GLY A 155 8.50 -5.58 -2.44
CA GLY A 155 8.66 -5.95 -1.03
C GLY A 155 7.36 -5.99 -0.21
N ASP A 156 6.25 -6.44 -0.80
CA ASP A 156 4.91 -6.42 -0.23
C ASP A 156 4.37 -4.98 0.01
N LEU A 157 4.91 -4.00 -0.73
CA LEU A 157 4.53 -2.59 -0.70
C LEU A 157 4.07 -2.08 -2.08
N GLU A 158 3.60 -2.96 -2.94
CA GLU A 158 3.20 -2.67 -4.33
C GLU A 158 2.23 -1.47 -4.44
N PRO A 159 1.21 -1.31 -3.55
CA PRO A 159 0.32 -0.15 -3.58
C PRO A 159 1.03 1.20 -3.34
N CYS A 160 2.23 1.21 -2.73
CA CYS A 160 2.99 2.44 -2.53
C CYS A 160 3.45 3.08 -3.85
N LEU A 161 3.48 2.31 -4.95
CA LEU A 161 3.72 2.88 -6.28
C LEU A 161 2.62 3.88 -6.70
N MET A 162 1.41 3.82 -6.12
CA MET A 162 0.37 4.83 -6.36
C MET A 162 0.81 6.24 -6.00
N LEU A 163 1.78 6.39 -5.11
CA LEU A 163 2.31 7.68 -4.67
C LEU A 163 3.32 8.29 -5.65
N ASP A 164 3.81 7.51 -6.61
CA ASP A 164 4.79 7.95 -7.61
C ASP A 164 4.09 8.63 -8.80
N ALA A 165 3.71 9.90 -8.65
CA ALA A 165 3.02 10.65 -9.69
C ALA A 165 3.78 10.68 -11.03
N ALA A 166 5.12 10.75 -10.99
CA ALA A 166 5.93 10.77 -12.21
C ALA A 166 5.86 9.43 -12.98
N PHE A 167 5.76 8.31 -12.26
CA PHE A 167 5.53 7.01 -12.88
C PHE A 167 4.18 6.96 -13.61
N TRP A 168 3.11 7.41 -12.95
CA TRP A 168 1.76 7.34 -13.51
C TRP A 168 1.54 8.30 -14.66
N GLU A 169 2.14 9.48 -14.60
CA GLU A 169 2.12 10.41 -15.72
C GLU A 169 2.79 9.82 -16.95
N LYS A 170 3.99 9.25 -16.80
CA LYS A 170 4.70 8.55 -17.88
C LYS A 170 3.92 7.36 -18.41
N GLU A 171 3.29 6.57 -17.54
CA GLU A 171 2.53 5.39 -17.92
C GLU A 171 1.25 5.77 -18.69
N SER A 172 0.55 6.83 -18.25
CA SER A 172 -0.61 7.38 -18.96
C SER A 172 -0.24 7.89 -20.35
N GLN A 173 0.86 8.63 -20.48
CA GLN A 173 1.39 9.09 -21.76
C GLN A 173 1.77 7.92 -22.68
N ARG A 174 2.48 6.92 -22.16
CA ARG A 174 2.89 5.72 -22.91
C ARG A 174 1.71 4.95 -23.49
N ARG A 175 0.60 4.88 -22.75
CA ARG A 175 -0.63 4.18 -23.17
C ARG A 175 -1.56 5.07 -23.99
N GLY A 176 -1.37 6.39 -23.99
CA GLY A 176 -2.28 7.34 -24.62
C GLY A 176 -3.68 7.34 -24.00
N SER A 177 -3.81 6.93 -22.73
CA SER A 177 -5.08 6.73 -22.05
C SER A 177 -4.98 7.03 -20.57
N ALA A 178 -6.09 7.40 -19.96
CA ALA A 178 -6.20 7.45 -18.52
C ALA A 178 -6.01 6.04 -17.92
N ILE A 179 -5.34 5.98 -16.76
CA ILE A 179 -5.06 4.73 -16.07
C ILE A 179 -6.12 4.50 -14.98
N ILE A 180 -6.61 3.27 -14.91
CA ILE A 180 -7.37 2.77 -13.77
C ILE A 180 -6.50 1.80 -12.97
N ALA A 181 -6.56 1.88 -11.64
CA ALA A 181 -5.81 1.01 -10.76
C ALA A 181 -6.65 0.52 -9.59
N ALA A 182 -6.24 -0.59 -9.00
CA ALA A 182 -6.84 -1.17 -7.81
C ALA A 182 -5.77 -1.76 -6.90
N ALA A 183 -5.95 -1.56 -5.60
CA ALA A 183 -5.10 -2.09 -4.54
C ALA A 183 -5.94 -2.96 -3.58
N PRO A 184 -6.32 -4.19 -3.99
CA PRO A 184 -7.17 -5.04 -3.15
C PRO A 184 -6.47 -5.61 -1.93
N ALA A 185 -5.15 -5.66 -1.93
CA ALA A 185 -4.33 -6.17 -0.83
C ALA A 185 -3.03 -5.37 -0.69
N ARG A 186 -2.35 -5.55 0.44
CA ARG A 186 -1.11 -4.82 0.78
C ARG A 186 0.06 -5.12 -0.16
N ASP A 187 0.04 -6.28 -0.80
CA ASP A 187 1.06 -6.79 -1.73
C ASP A 187 0.54 -6.89 -3.17
N VAL A 188 -0.59 -6.22 -3.48
CA VAL A 188 -1.22 -6.27 -4.80
C VAL A 188 -1.57 -4.88 -5.28
N LEU A 189 -1.00 -4.48 -6.41
CA LEU A 189 -1.40 -3.32 -7.18
C LEU A 189 -1.58 -3.75 -8.64
N MET A 190 -2.81 -3.65 -9.11
CA MET A 190 -3.20 -3.91 -10.49
C MET A 190 -3.57 -2.60 -11.18
N PHE A 191 -3.30 -2.52 -12.48
CA PHE A 191 -3.75 -1.37 -13.26
C PHE A 191 -4.00 -1.72 -14.73
N SER A 192 -4.75 -0.88 -15.41
CA SER A 192 -5.14 -1.05 -16.80
C SER A 192 -5.44 0.28 -17.48
N ASP A 193 -5.67 0.22 -18.79
CA ASP A 193 -6.20 1.33 -19.58
C ASP A 193 -7.70 1.49 -19.34
N ARG A 194 -8.14 2.71 -19.10
CA ARG A 194 -9.57 3.02 -19.01
C ARG A 194 -10.29 2.91 -20.35
N SER A 195 -9.60 3.22 -21.45
CA SER A 195 -10.20 3.33 -22.78
C SER A 195 -10.59 1.99 -23.40
N ALA A 196 -9.92 0.90 -23.02
CA ALA A 196 -10.23 -0.42 -23.56
C ALA A 196 -11.53 -0.96 -22.96
N ARG A 197 -12.45 -1.36 -23.86
CA ARG A 197 -13.76 -1.88 -23.47
C ARG A 197 -13.61 -3.14 -22.60
N GLY A 198 -14.31 -3.15 -21.48
CA GLY A 198 -14.29 -4.29 -20.56
C GLY A 198 -13.20 -4.24 -19.49
N ASN A 199 -12.15 -3.42 -19.65
CA ASN A 199 -11.06 -3.36 -18.67
C ASN A 199 -11.51 -2.89 -17.29
N VAL A 200 -12.45 -1.95 -17.24
CA VAL A 200 -13.04 -1.47 -15.98
C VAL A 200 -13.74 -2.60 -15.24
N ASP A 201 -14.60 -3.35 -15.94
CA ASP A 201 -15.38 -4.44 -15.34
C ASP A 201 -14.47 -5.61 -14.94
N LEU A 202 -13.47 -5.92 -15.76
CA LEU A 202 -12.47 -6.94 -15.45
C LEU A 202 -11.67 -6.55 -14.20
N LEU A 203 -11.17 -5.32 -14.13
CA LEU A 203 -10.41 -4.85 -12.97
C LEU A 203 -11.27 -4.83 -11.70
N LYS A 204 -12.54 -4.38 -11.78
CA LYS A 204 -13.48 -4.45 -10.66
C LYS A 204 -13.68 -5.89 -10.17
N LYS A 205 -13.95 -6.81 -11.10
CA LYS A 205 -14.15 -8.22 -10.76
C LYS A 205 -12.93 -8.79 -10.05
N LEU A 206 -11.73 -8.62 -10.61
CA LEU A 206 -10.49 -9.11 -10.01
C LEU A 206 -10.23 -8.47 -8.65
N THR A 207 -10.55 -7.19 -8.49
CA THR A 207 -10.39 -6.47 -7.22
C THR A 207 -11.25 -7.10 -6.12
N VAL A 208 -12.52 -7.36 -6.40
CA VAL A 208 -13.44 -7.99 -5.44
C VAL A 208 -12.99 -9.43 -5.12
N ASP A 209 -12.62 -10.21 -6.14
CA ASP A 209 -12.20 -11.59 -5.98
C ASP A 209 -10.93 -11.69 -5.11
N VAL A 210 -9.93 -10.85 -5.35
CA VAL A 210 -8.69 -10.81 -4.55
C VAL A 210 -9.01 -10.34 -3.12
N TYR A 211 -9.73 -9.23 -2.96
CA TYR A 211 -10.10 -8.69 -1.65
C TYR A 211 -10.78 -9.73 -0.77
N ALA A 212 -11.70 -10.52 -1.32
CA ALA A 212 -12.43 -11.56 -0.58
C ALA A 212 -11.53 -12.70 -0.09
N THR A 213 -10.37 -12.92 -0.71
CA THR A 213 -9.49 -14.07 -0.42
C THR A 213 -8.30 -13.74 0.49
N VAL A 214 -7.93 -12.47 0.63
CA VAL A 214 -6.70 -12.07 1.32
C VAL A 214 -6.88 -11.81 2.82
N GLY A 215 -8.10 -11.81 3.32
CA GLY A 215 -8.41 -11.66 4.75
C GLY A 215 -7.84 -10.37 5.35
N LYS A 216 -7.02 -10.48 6.38
CA LYS A 216 -6.45 -9.32 7.11
C LYS A 216 -5.49 -8.45 6.29
N GLU A 217 -5.03 -8.92 5.14
CA GLU A 217 -4.17 -8.15 4.24
C GLU A 217 -4.99 -7.31 3.24
N ALA A 218 -6.32 -7.40 3.28
CA ALA A 218 -7.21 -6.63 2.42
C ALA A 218 -7.02 -5.12 2.61
N LEU A 219 -7.05 -4.38 1.48
CA LEU A 219 -6.95 -2.92 1.49
C LEU A 219 -8.23 -2.26 1.00
N SER A 220 -8.55 -2.35 -0.29
CA SER A 220 -9.67 -1.64 -0.89
C SER A 220 -10.37 -2.44 -1.97
N LYS A 221 -11.70 -2.28 -2.07
CA LYS A 221 -12.51 -2.79 -3.19
C LYS A 221 -12.67 -1.74 -4.30
N THR A 222 -12.17 -0.53 -4.07
CA THR A 222 -12.35 0.61 -4.96
C THR A 222 -11.39 0.52 -6.14
N VAL A 223 -11.88 0.82 -7.33
CA VAL A 223 -11.07 1.13 -8.49
C VAL A 223 -10.83 2.64 -8.51
N PHE A 224 -9.59 3.03 -8.73
CA PHE A 224 -9.14 4.41 -8.75
C PHE A 224 -8.79 4.83 -10.18
N LEU A 225 -9.00 6.11 -10.49
CA LEU A 225 -8.67 6.71 -11.78
C LEU A 225 -7.51 7.70 -11.60
N TRP A 226 -6.45 7.55 -12.38
CA TRP A 226 -5.42 8.56 -12.54
C TRP A 226 -5.89 9.64 -13.48
N ASN A 227 -6.11 10.83 -12.95
CA ASN A 227 -6.64 11.97 -13.69
C ASN A 227 -5.89 13.26 -13.32
N ARG A 228 -5.26 13.90 -14.32
CA ARG A 228 -4.59 15.20 -14.16
C ARG A 228 -3.64 15.26 -12.97
N GLY A 229 -2.77 14.26 -12.82
CA GLY A 229 -1.74 14.23 -11.79
C GLY A 229 -2.19 13.76 -10.41
N ARG A 230 -3.40 13.23 -10.27
CA ARG A 230 -3.94 12.72 -8.99
C ARG A 230 -4.83 11.49 -9.17
N TRP A 231 -4.99 10.74 -8.11
CA TRP A 231 -5.96 9.66 -8.04
C TRP A 231 -7.33 10.18 -7.58
N GLU A 232 -8.35 9.60 -8.16
CA GLU A 232 -9.76 9.82 -7.80
C GLU A 232 -10.42 8.45 -7.60
N ALA A 233 -11.33 8.32 -6.62
CA ALA A 233 -12.16 7.14 -6.51
C ALA A 233 -13.10 7.08 -7.74
N PHE A 234 -13.11 5.96 -8.44
CA PHE A 234 -13.80 5.85 -9.72
C PHE A 234 -15.01 4.93 -9.66
N ALA A 235 -14.88 3.78 -9.00
CA ALA A 235 -15.96 2.80 -8.91
C ALA A 235 -15.67 1.72 -7.84
#